data_dbec883ac8fb60f34cbc7a2fc884c8f1
#
_entry.id   dbec883ac8fb60f34cbc7a2fc884c8f1
#
_cell.length_a   1.000
_cell.length_b   1.000
_cell.length_c   1.000
_cell.angle_alpha   90.00
_cell.angle_beta   90.00
_cell.angle_gamma   90.00
#
_symmetry.space_group_name_H-M   'P 1'
#
loop_
_entity.id
_entity.type
_entity.pdbx_description
1 polymer ?
#
loop_
_entity_poly.entity_id
_entity_poly.type
_entity_poly.pdbx_seq_one_letter_code
_entity_poly.pdbx_strand_id
1 'polypeptide(L)'
;MGLKEDFEEYANKAKTLPPNQTNENLLIIYGLYKQATVGPVNTSRPGILNMKDRAKWDAWKAVEGKSKDEAMNDYITKVKQLLEEAGLPA
;
A
#
# COMPACT_ATOMS: atom_id res chain seq x y z
N MET A 1 20.06 -1.16 -9.00
CA MET A 1 18.62 -1.10 -9.30
C MET A 1 18.00 0.09 -8.61
N GLY A 2 17.11 0.76 -9.28
CA GLY A 2 16.48 1.95 -8.70
C GLY A 2 15.33 1.60 -7.77
N LEU A 3 14.97 2.57 -6.94
CA LEU A 3 13.85 2.42 -6.01
C LEU A 3 12.55 2.12 -6.75
N LYS A 4 12.30 2.77 -7.88
CA LYS A 4 11.08 2.56 -8.65
C LYS A 4 10.97 1.13 -9.17
N GLU A 5 12.07 0.56 -9.66
CA GLU A 5 12.10 -0.82 -10.14
C GLU A 5 11.83 -1.79 -9.00
N ASP A 6 12.45 -1.54 -7.84
CA ASP A 6 12.21 -2.37 -6.64
C ASP A 6 10.76 -2.28 -6.19
N PHE A 7 10.19 -1.08 -6.20
CA PHE A 7 8.79 -0.87 -5.86
C PHE A 7 7.87 -1.66 -6.80
N GLU A 8 8.12 -1.60 -8.09
CA GLU A 8 7.31 -2.34 -9.08
C GLU A 8 7.45 -3.85 -8.89
N GLU A 9 8.66 -4.32 -8.58
CA GLU A 9 8.89 -5.73 -8.28
C GLU A 9 8.05 -6.18 -7.09
N TYR A 10 8.05 -5.41 -6.00
CA TYR A 10 7.28 -5.78 -4.81
C TYR A 10 5.78 -5.60 -5.00
N ALA A 11 5.35 -4.68 -5.85
CA ALA A 11 3.95 -4.58 -6.22
C ALA A 11 3.48 -5.85 -6.93
N ASN A 12 4.34 -6.45 -7.76
CA ASN A 12 4.04 -7.74 -8.38
C ASN A 12 4.09 -8.88 -7.36
N LYS A 13 5.07 -8.89 -6.47
CA LYS A 13 5.17 -9.91 -5.43
C LYS A 13 3.98 -9.88 -4.47
N ALA A 14 3.42 -8.69 -4.21
CA ALA A 14 2.25 -8.55 -3.35
C ALA A 14 1.06 -9.35 -3.86
N LYS A 15 0.99 -9.60 -5.16
CA LYS A 15 -0.09 -10.39 -5.77
C LYS A 15 -0.03 -11.87 -5.38
N THR A 16 1.11 -12.33 -4.86
CA THR A 16 1.28 -13.72 -4.42
C THR A 16 0.87 -13.92 -2.97
N LEU A 17 0.55 -12.84 -2.24
CA LEU A 17 0.14 -12.94 -0.85
C LEU A 17 -1.14 -13.78 -0.72
N PRO A 18 -1.24 -14.60 0.37
CA PRO A 18 -2.43 -15.41 0.57
C PRO A 18 -3.68 -14.53 0.73
N PRO A 19 -4.87 -15.03 0.37
CA PRO A 19 -6.10 -14.24 0.46
C PRO A 19 -6.58 -13.96 1.89
N ASN A 20 -5.94 -14.58 2.88
CA ASN A 20 -6.30 -14.40 4.28
C ASN A 20 -5.60 -13.22 4.95
N GLN A 21 -5.07 -12.27 4.18
CA GLN A 21 -4.50 -11.04 4.74
C GLN A 21 -5.58 -10.26 5.48
N THR A 22 -5.19 -9.62 6.60
CA THR A 22 -6.15 -8.78 7.34
C THR A 22 -6.51 -7.55 6.52
N ASN A 23 -7.71 -7.02 6.74
CA ASN A 23 -8.12 -5.78 6.10
C ASN A 23 -7.16 -4.64 6.46
N GLU A 24 -6.65 -4.62 7.69
CA GLU A 24 -5.69 -3.62 8.13
C GLU A 24 -4.43 -3.65 7.27
N ASN A 25 -3.84 -4.84 7.05
CA ASN A 25 -2.65 -4.96 6.21
C ASN A 25 -2.92 -4.53 4.78
N LEU A 26 -4.06 -4.95 4.21
CA LEU A 26 -4.43 -4.58 2.85
C LEU A 26 -4.59 -3.07 2.71
N LEU A 27 -5.18 -2.41 3.71
CA LEU A 27 -5.36 -0.96 3.70
C LEU A 27 -4.02 -0.23 3.83
N ILE A 28 -3.10 -0.73 4.65
CA ILE A 28 -1.77 -0.14 4.79
C ILE A 28 -1.04 -0.14 3.45
N ILE A 29 -0.99 -1.28 2.77
CA ILE A 29 -0.29 -1.35 1.49
C ILE A 29 -1.02 -0.56 0.41
N TYR A 30 -2.35 -0.50 0.46
CA TYR A 30 -3.12 0.31 -0.50
C TYR A 30 -2.76 1.79 -0.36
N GLY A 31 -2.77 2.32 0.87
CA GLY A 31 -2.46 3.73 1.11
C GLY A 31 -1.05 4.09 0.66
N LEU A 32 -0.08 3.25 0.99
CA LEU A 32 1.31 3.45 0.57
C LEU A 32 1.45 3.40 -0.94
N TYR A 33 0.75 2.47 -1.59
CA TYR A 33 0.78 2.36 -3.06
C TYR A 33 0.25 3.63 -3.72
N LYS A 34 -0.88 4.15 -3.22
CA LYS A 34 -1.46 5.37 -3.76
C LYS A 34 -0.54 6.57 -3.53
N GLN A 35 0.03 6.70 -2.35
CA GLN A 35 0.95 7.80 -2.07
C GLN A 35 2.21 7.70 -2.93
N ALA A 36 2.71 6.48 -3.17
CA ALA A 36 3.90 6.26 -3.99
C ALA A 36 3.66 6.57 -5.46
N THR A 37 2.45 6.32 -5.97
CA THR A 37 2.16 6.46 -7.41
C THR A 37 1.47 7.78 -7.76
N VAL A 38 0.48 8.18 -6.98
CA VAL A 38 -0.31 9.38 -7.25
C VAL A 38 0.20 10.57 -6.44
N GLY A 39 0.62 10.34 -5.20
CA GLY A 39 0.97 11.41 -4.27
C GLY A 39 -0.17 11.66 -3.30
N PRO A 40 -0.26 12.88 -2.73
CA PRO A 40 -1.29 13.19 -1.75
C PRO A 40 -2.70 12.99 -2.30
N VAL A 41 -3.65 12.71 -1.39
CA VAL A 41 -5.05 12.54 -1.78
C VAL A 41 -5.52 13.77 -2.58
N ASN A 42 -6.20 13.49 -3.69
CA ASN A 42 -6.65 14.52 -4.63
C ASN A 42 -8.16 14.43 -4.87
N THR A 43 -8.88 13.72 -4.03
CA THR A 43 -10.33 13.56 -4.13
C THR A 43 -10.97 13.81 -2.77
N SER A 44 -12.29 14.00 -2.78
CA SER A 44 -13.07 14.12 -1.55
C SER A 44 -13.24 12.76 -0.89
N ARG A 45 -13.39 12.77 0.43
CA ARG A 45 -13.67 11.55 1.18
C ARG A 45 -14.99 10.93 0.72
N PRO A 46 -15.03 9.64 0.36
CA PRO A 46 -16.27 8.99 -0.04
C PRO A 46 -17.32 9.03 1.06
N GLY A 47 -18.58 8.96 0.66
CA GLY A 47 -19.70 9.01 1.60
C GLY A 47 -19.79 7.79 2.49
N ILE A 48 -20.55 7.93 3.58
CA ILE A 48 -20.65 6.91 4.62
C ILE A 48 -21.23 5.59 4.09
N LEU A 49 -22.00 5.64 3.00
CA LEU A 49 -22.56 4.43 2.40
C LEU A 49 -21.53 3.61 1.60
N ASN A 50 -20.41 4.22 1.26
CA ASN A 50 -19.32 3.57 0.52
C ASN A 50 -18.19 3.22 1.49
N MET A 51 -18.45 2.35 2.44
CA MET A 51 -17.54 2.08 3.55
C MET A 51 -16.17 1.56 3.10
N LYS A 52 -16.12 0.70 2.09
CA LYS A 52 -14.84 0.16 1.58
C LYS A 52 -13.99 1.26 0.94
N ASP A 53 -14.60 2.07 0.10
CA ASP A 53 -13.89 3.17 -0.57
C ASP A 53 -13.48 4.23 0.44
N ARG A 54 -14.30 4.47 1.46
CA ARG A 54 -13.98 5.39 2.53
C ARG A 54 -12.77 4.92 3.33
N ALA A 55 -12.71 3.63 3.66
CA ALA A 55 -11.58 3.06 4.38
C ALA A 55 -10.28 3.17 3.56
N LYS A 56 -10.37 2.91 2.26
CA LYS A 56 -9.21 3.06 1.36
C LYS A 56 -8.76 4.52 1.29
N TRP A 57 -9.69 5.44 1.17
CA TRP A 57 -9.37 6.87 1.13
C TRP A 57 -8.70 7.29 2.44
N ASP A 58 -9.22 6.83 3.58
CA ASP A 58 -8.65 7.15 4.88
C ASP A 58 -7.23 6.60 5.02
N ALA A 59 -6.96 5.40 4.50
CA ALA A 59 -5.63 4.80 4.53
C ALA A 59 -4.63 5.61 3.68
N TRP A 60 -5.08 6.12 2.53
CA TRP A 60 -4.27 6.97 1.68
C TRP A 60 -4.02 8.33 2.36
N LYS A 61 -5.05 8.92 2.93
CA LYS A 61 -4.97 10.20 3.65
C LYS A 61 -3.98 10.11 4.81
N ALA A 62 -3.95 8.98 5.50
CA ALA A 62 -3.08 8.78 6.66
C ALA A 62 -1.59 8.89 6.33
N VAL A 63 -1.21 8.68 5.07
CA VAL A 63 0.20 8.72 4.64
C VAL A 63 0.50 9.90 3.73
N GLU A 64 -0.38 10.88 3.65
CA GLU A 64 -0.24 11.99 2.71
C GLU A 64 0.98 12.87 2.95
N GLY A 65 1.55 12.83 4.17
CA GLY A 65 2.76 13.58 4.49
C GLY A 65 4.04 12.94 3.97
N LYS A 66 3.99 11.72 3.48
CA LYS A 66 5.17 11.04 2.97
C LYS A 66 5.46 11.46 1.53
N SER A 67 6.74 11.56 1.18
CA SER A 67 7.13 11.74 -0.22
C SER A 67 6.84 10.43 -0.97
N LYS A 68 6.81 10.51 -2.30
CA LYS A 68 6.63 9.30 -3.12
C LYS A 68 7.73 8.28 -2.84
N ASP A 69 8.97 8.72 -2.68
CA ASP A 69 10.09 7.83 -2.40
C ASP A 69 9.96 7.17 -1.02
N GLU A 70 9.57 7.93 0.00
CA GLU A 70 9.32 7.37 1.32
C GLU A 70 8.21 6.32 1.27
N ALA A 71 7.13 6.62 0.55
CA ALA A 71 6.01 5.68 0.41
C ALA A 71 6.43 4.42 -0.32
N MET A 72 7.29 4.53 -1.34
CA MET A 72 7.83 3.36 -2.04
C MET A 72 8.66 2.49 -1.11
N ASN A 73 9.54 3.11 -0.32
CA ASN A 73 10.36 2.37 0.63
C ASN A 73 9.50 1.66 1.68
N ASP A 74 8.51 2.36 2.21
CA ASP A 74 7.62 1.80 3.23
C ASP A 74 6.76 0.67 2.66
N TYR A 75 6.31 0.82 1.42
CA TYR A 75 5.56 -0.23 0.72
C TYR A 75 6.40 -1.50 0.58
N ILE A 76 7.63 -1.35 0.10
CA ILE A 76 8.56 -2.47 -0.07
C ILE A 76 8.77 -3.18 1.28
N THR A 77 9.04 -2.41 2.33
CA THR A 77 9.27 -2.96 3.66
C THR A 77 8.06 -3.75 4.15
N LYS A 78 6.86 -3.18 3.98
CA LYS A 78 5.64 -3.84 4.44
C LYS A 78 5.34 -5.10 3.66
N VAL A 79 5.49 -5.07 2.34
CA VAL A 79 5.25 -6.26 1.51
C VAL A 79 6.26 -7.36 1.84
N LYS A 80 7.53 -7.02 2.04
CA LYS A 80 8.55 -7.99 2.48
C LYS A 80 8.11 -8.67 3.78
N GLN A 81 7.69 -7.87 4.74
CA GLN A 81 7.24 -8.39 6.03
C GLN A 81 6.09 -9.38 5.86
N LEU A 82 5.09 -9.02 5.06
CA LEU A 82 3.94 -9.88 4.84
C LEU A 82 4.30 -11.17 4.10
N LEU A 83 5.21 -11.08 3.13
CA LEU A 83 5.70 -12.26 2.42
C LEU A 83 6.43 -13.21 3.37
N GLU A 84 7.31 -12.67 4.21
CA GLU A 84 8.06 -13.47 5.18
C GLU A 84 7.12 -14.14 6.17
N GLU A 85 6.11 -13.42 6.66
CA GLU A 85 5.12 -13.99 7.58
C GLU A 85 4.30 -15.10 6.93
N ALA A 86 4.12 -15.03 5.62
CA ALA A 86 3.41 -16.07 4.87
C ALA A 86 4.32 -17.23 4.42
N GLY A 87 5.61 -17.16 4.72
CA GLY A 87 6.57 -18.17 4.29
C GLY A 87 6.88 -18.14 2.82
N LEU A 88 6.67 -17.00 2.16
CA LEU A 88 6.91 -16.82 0.73
C LEU A 88 8.24 -16.10 0.48
N PRO A 89 8.83 -16.27 -0.73
CA PRO A 89 10.05 -15.53 -1.08
C PRO A 89 9.82 -14.02 -1.02
N ALA A 90 10.71 -13.31 -0.33
CA ALA A 90 10.62 -11.86 -0.18
C ALA A 90 11.70 -11.09 -1.00
#